data_240f0aa74ac4ede6acf6ccc6ff2c4120
#
_entry.id   240f0aa74ac4ede6acf6ccc6ff2c4120
#
_cell.length_a   1.000
_cell.length_b   1.000
_cell.length_c   1.000
_cell.angle_alpha   90.00
_cell.angle_beta   90.00
_cell.angle_gamma   90.00
#
_symmetry.space_group_name_H-M   'P 1'
#
loop_
_entity.id
_entity.type
_entity.pdbx_description
1 polymer ?
#
loop_
_entity_poly.entity_id
_entity_poly.type
_entity_poly.pdbx_seq_one_letter_code
_entity_poly.pdbx_strand_id
1 'polypeptide(L)'
;MGADLLQDDEVSALCDKCSSSADVDLRHLLTAASGDELRLTQNAQPALTFMGIGLTMLLARAGHVWAAAAGHSVGEYGALAASHAVEPAPVIKAVVERGRAMAEAIPAGTSSMSAVLGLDAQAVEFALAGINDAWPANYNTPTQTVIAGSISGLEAATKRLQEAGAKRVIPLNVSGAFHTPLMAPAAERLRKALDRIEWRRPIITVMANLTGRPHVDGDRIPHVMEMQLRSPVRWAACVQGLVELGCDTFVEVGPKRALTGMMRELAPGAKALAVSTPAAIADLAGLIQ
;
A
#
# COMPACT_ATOMS: atom_id res chain seq x y z
N MET A 1 -7.72 14.98 -5.22
CA MET A 1 -8.06 13.74 -4.47
C MET A 1 -8.17 14.09 -3.00
N GLY A 2 -9.33 13.97 -2.37
CA GLY A 2 -9.50 14.26 -0.93
C GLY A 2 -9.60 15.74 -0.53
N ALA A 3 -9.97 16.63 -1.44
CA ALA A 3 -10.15 18.05 -1.17
C ALA A 3 -11.23 18.32 -0.11
N ASP A 4 -12.25 17.47 -0.08
CA ASP A 4 -13.36 17.49 0.88
C ASP A 4 -12.96 17.17 2.33
N LEU A 5 -11.87 16.43 2.51
CA LEU A 5 -11.28 16.18 3.84
C LEU A 5 -10.84 17.47 4.55
N LEU A 6 -10.35 18.44 3.78
CA LEU A 6 -9.82 19.69 4.31
C LEU A 6 -10.91 20.70 4.70
N GLN A 7 -12.18 20.35 4.53
CA GLN A 7 -13.31 21.11 5.07
C GLN A 7 -13.50 20.87 6.58
N ASP A 8 -12.88 19.81 7.11
CA ASP A 8 -12.80 19.53 8.54
C ASP A 8 -11.59 20.24 9.15
N ASP A 9 -11.82 21.07 10.16
CA ASP A 9 -10.78 21.92 10.75
C ASP A 9 -9.62 21.12 11.36
N GLU A 10 -9.90 19.99 12.02
CA GLU A 10 -8.87 19.16 12.65
C GLU A 10 -8.02 18.44 11.58
N VAL A 11 -8.66 17.89 10.55
CA VAL A 11 -7.95 17.25 9.43
C VAL A 11 -7.15 18.30 8.65
N SER A 12 -7.69 19.51 8.47
CA SER A 12 -6.98 20.61 7.82
C SER A 12 -5.75 21.04 8.61
N ALA A 13 -5.88 21.21 9.93
CA ALA A 13 -4.75 21.54 10.81
C ALA A 13 -3.67 20.41 10.81
N LEU A 14 -4.10 19.15 10.80
CA LEU A 14 -3.18 18.02 10.68
C LEU A 14 -2.46 18.02 9.33
N CYS A 15 -3.15 18.38 8.24
CA CYS A 15 -2.54 18.52 6.92
C CYS A 15 -1.39 19.53 6.93
N ASP A 16 -1.61 20.70 7.53
CA ASP A 16 -0.60 21.76 7.61
C ASP A 16 0.59 21.34 8.48
N LYS A 17 0.32 20.67 9.62
CA LYS A 17 1.37 20.10 10.48
C LYS A 17 2.20 19.04 9.76
N CYS A 18 1.56 18.13 9.04
CA CYS A 18 2.25 17.09 8.26
C CYS A 18 3.06 17.69 7.11
N SER A 19 2.49 18.67 6.37
CA SER A 19 3.16 19.38 5.29
C SER A 19 4.45 20.04 5.76
N SER A 20 4.37 20.81 6.85
CA SER A 20 5.54 21.50 7.43
C SER A 20 6.60 20.52 7.94
N SER A 21 6.19 19.42 8.59
CA SER A 21 7.12 18.42 9.13
C SER A 21 7.85 17.62 8.06
N ALA A 22 7.22 17.38 6.91
CA ALA A 22 7.73 16.51 5.85
C ALA A 22 8.29 17.25 4.64
N ASP A 23 8.26 18.58 4.63
CA ASP A 23 8.63 19.41 3.49
C ASP A 23 7.93 18.98 2.19
N VAL A 24 6.59 18.93 2.26
CA VAL A 24 5.71 18.55 1.15
C VAL A 24 4.42 19.37 1.20
N ASP A 25 3.94 19.83 0.06
CA ASP A 25 2.66 20.52 -0.03
C ASP A 25 1.52 19.50 -0.19
N LEU A 26 1.08 18.89 0.94
CA LEU A 26 -0.03 17.95 0.94
C LEU A 26 -1.34 18.61 0.49
N ARG A 27 -1.54 19.88 0.84
CA ARG A 27 -2.75 20.62 0.46
C ARG A 27 -2.86 20.73 -1.05
N HIS A 28 -1.77 21.12 -1.74
CA HIS A 28 -1.72 21.10 -3.19
C HIS A 28 -1.99 19.69 -3.75
N LEU A 29 -1.30 18.66 -3.24
CA LEU A 29 -1.49 17.28 -3.71
C LEU A 29 -2.92 16.77 -3.57
N LEU A 30 -3.63 17.18 -2.52
CA LEU A 30 -5.01 16.77 -2.28
C LEU A 30 -6.04 17.55 -3.08
N THR A 31 -5.79 18.84 -3.40
CA THR A 31 -6.81 19.74 -3.95
C THR A 31 -6.57 20.15 -5.39
N ALA A 32 -5.32 20.36 -5.80
CA ALA A 32 -4.97 21.03 -7.05
C ALA A 32 -4.09 20.21 -7.99
N ALA A 33 -3.38 19.20 -7.49
CA ALA A 33 -2.45 18.40 -8.29
C ALA A 33 -3.16 17.71 -9.46
N SER A 34 -2.54 17.77 -10.64
CA SER A 34 -3.00 17.10 -11.84
C SER A 34 -2.92 15.57 -11.72
N GLY A 35 -3.62 14.85 -12.59
CA GLY A 35 -3.53 13.40 -12.67
C GLY A 35 -2.11 12.91 -12.98
N ASP A 36 -1.34 13.64 -13.78
CA ASP A 36 0.04 13.28 -14.12
C ASP A 36 0.96 13.52 -12.93
N GLU A 37 0.79 14.60 -12.21
CA GLU A 37 1.52 14.88 -10.98
C GLU A 37 1.27 13.82 -9.90
N LEU A 38 0.03 13.37 -9.76
CA LEU A 38 -0.35 12.29 -8.82
C LEU A 38 0.04 10.87 -9.31
N ARG A 39 0.50 10.69 -10.54
CA ARG A 39 1.10 9.42 -11.00
C ARG A 39 2.54 9.24 -10.53
N LEU A 40 3.22 10.34 -10.21
CA LEU A 40 4.57 10.28 -9.67
C LEU A 40 4.53 9.67 -8.27
N THR A 41 5.34 8.62 -8.05
CA THR A 41 5.30 7.85 -6.79
C THR A 41 5.61 8.70 -5.57
N GLN A 42 6.50 9.68 -5.70
CA GLN A 42 6.86 10.62 -4.62
C GLN A 42 5.70 11.56 -4.22
N ASN A 43 4.72 11.76 -5.09
CA ASN A 43 3.54 12.58 -4.84
C ASN A 43 2.33 11.73 -4.40
N ALA A 44 2.12 10.60 -5.10
CA ALA A 44 1.02 9.69 -4.81
C ALA A 44 1.07 9.15 -3.38
N GLN A 45 2.26 8.76 -2.92
CA GLN A 45 2.39 8.08 -1.63
C GLN A 45 2.00 8.96 -0.43
N PRO A 46 2.54 10.18 -0.25
CA PRO A 46 2.12 11.04 0.85
C PRO A 46 0.66 11.45 0.76
N ALA A 47 0.14 11.71 -0.44
CA ALA A 47 -1.27 12.06 -0.63
C ALA A 47 -2.22 10.91 -0.24
N LEU A 48 -1.91 9.68 -0.67
CA LEU A 48 -2.69 8.48 -0.32
C LEU A 48 -2.64 8.19 1.19
N THR A 49 -1.45 8.28 1.79
CA THR A 49 -1.28 8.01 3.22
C THR A 49 -2.02 9.05 4.05
N PHE A 50 -1.89 10.35 3.72
CA PHE A 50 -2.61 11.40 4.43
C PHE A 50 -4.13 11.26 4.27
N MET A 51 -4.61 10.98 3.06
CA MET A 51 -6.04 10.72 2.82
C MET A 51 -6.56 9.56 3.68
N GLY A 52 -5.80 8.45 3.76
CA GLY A 52 -6.14 7.32 4.62
C GLY A 52 -6.22 7.71 6.09
N ILE A 53 -5.25 8.45 6.59
CA ILE A 53 -5.21 8.94 7.98
C ILE A 53 -6.40 9.87 8.26
N GLY A 54 -6.67 10.84 7.40
CA GLY A 54 -7.77 11.79 7.56
C GLY A 54 -9.14 11.10 7.58
N LEU A 55 -9.38 10.18 6.65
CA LEU A 55 -10.64 9.40 6.66
C LEU A 55 -10.75 8.50 7.90
N THR A 56 -9.65 7.91 8.37
CA THR A 56 -9.64 7.09 9.58
C THR A 56 -9.96 7.93 10.82
N MET A 57 -9.45 9.16 10.92
CA MET A 57 -9.81 10.09 11.99
C MET A 57 -11.30 10.40 11.99
N LEU A 58 -11.87 10.68 10.82
CA LEU A 58 -13.30 10.95 10.69
C LEU A 58 -14.17 9.73 11.02
N LEU A 59 -13.74 8.53 10.64
CA LEU A 59 -14.39 7.27 11.02
C LEU A 59 -14.39 7.07 12.54
N ALA A 60 -13.25 7.25 13.20
CA ALA A 60 -13.14 7.16 14.65
C ALA A 60 -14.05 8.16 15.37
N ARG A 61 -14.09 9.41 14.88
CA ARG A 61 -14.96 10.46 15.42
C ARG A 61 -16.44 10.18 15.19
N ALA A 62 -16.80 9.49 14.13
CA ALA A 62 -18.16 9.00 13.87
C ALA A 62 -18.54 7.78 14.73
N GLY A 63 -17.64 7.31 15.61
CA GLY A 63 -17.88 6.19 16.53
C GLY A 63 -17.58 4.81 15.95
N HIS A 64 -17.00 4.73 14.75
CA HIS A 64 -16.59 3.44 14.20
C HIS A 64 -15.32 2.95 14.90
N VAL A 65 -15.28 1.65 15.18
CA VAL A 65 -14.15 0.94 15.75
C VAL A 65 -13.76 -0.21 14.80
N TRP A 66 -12.50 -0.57 14.81
CA TRP A 66 -11.98 -1.69 14.00
C TRP A 66 -11.08 -2.58 14.84
N ALA A 67 -11.20 -3.89 14.65
CA ALA A 67 -10.44 -4.90 15.39
C ALA A 67 -9.03 -5.07 14.84
N ALA A 68 -8.85 -4.82 13.55
CA ALA A 68 -7.58 -5.03 12.86
C ALA A 68 -7.46 -4.09 11.65
N ALA A 69 -6.25 -3.94 11.14
CA ALA A 69 -5.95 -3.16 9.96
C ALA A 69 -4.93 -3.86 9.06
N ALA A 70 -4.99 -3.57 7.77
CA ALA A 70 -3.96 -3.89 6.80
C ALA A 70 -3.90 -2.78 5.75
N GLY A 71 -2.76 -2.63 5.11
CA GLY A 71 -2.62 -1.71 4.00
C GLY A 71 -1.72 -2.31 2.93
N HIS A 72 -2.05 -2.11 1.66
CA HIS A 72 -1.25 -2.61 0.55
C HIS A 72 -0.08 -1.66 0.28
N SER A 73 1.15 -2.15 0.34
CA SER A 73 2.37 -1.36 0.09
C SER A 73 2.42 -0.09 0.95
N VAL A 74 2.28 1.10 0.36
CA VAL A 74 2.26 2.37 1.11
C VAL A 74 1.10 2.44 2.10
N GLY A 75 0.00 1.76 1.86
CA GLY A 75 -1.14 1.70 2.77
C GLY A 75 -0.82 1.11 4.14
N GLU A 76 0.23 0.30 4.27
CA GLU A 76 0.68 -0.25 5.55
C GLU A 76 1.09 0.85 6.55
N TYR A 77 1.62 1.98 6.06
CA TYR A 77 1.91 3.15 6.90
C TYR A 77 0.64 3.78 7.48
N GLY A 78 -0.43 3.86 6.69
CA GLY A 78 -1.75 4.30 7.16
C GLY A 78 -2.34 3.34 8.20
N ALA A 79 -2.22 2.03 7.99
CA ALA A 79 -2.66 1.02 8.95
C ALA A 79 -1.88 1.09 10.28
N LEU A 80 -0.57 1.33 10.22
CA LEU A 80 0.26 1.54 11.42
C LEU A 80 -0.14 2.82 12.17
N ALA A 81 -0.47 3.91 11.46
CA ALA A 81 -0.99 5.13 12.09
C ALA A 81 -2.38 4.89 12.72
N ALA A 82 -3.27 4.18 12.02
CA ALA A 82 -4.61 3.83 12.52
C ALA A 82 -4.59 2.92 13.76
N SER A 83 -3.47 2.23 14.00
CA SER A 83 -3.23 1.38 15.17
C SER A 83 -2.47 2.08 16.31
N HIS A 84 -2.25 3.40 16.20
CA HIS A 84 -1.42 4.19 17.11
C HIS A 84 0.03 3.70 17.28
N ALA A 85 0.52 2.90 16.33
CA ALA A 85 1.93 2.46 16.33
C ALA A 85 2.89 3.62 15.99
N VAL A 86 2.39 4.66 15.32
CA VAL A 86 3.15 5.84 14.94
C VAL A 86 2.22 7.06 14.80
N GLU A 87 2.74 8.23 15.10
CA GLU A 87 2.02 9.48 14.91
C GLU A 87 1.94 9.88 13.41
N PRO A 88 0.88 10.61 13.00
CA PRO A 88 0.69 11.01 11.60
C PRO A 88 1.87 11.79 10.98
N ALA A 89 2.40 12.81 11.64
CA ALA A 89 3.44 13.66 11.04
C ALA A 89 4.77 12.91 10.79
N PRO A 90 5.32 12.12 11.75
CA PRO A 90 6.47 11.26 11.48
C PRO A 90 6.25 10.25 10.35
N VAL A 91 5.07 9.61 10.28
CA VAL A 91 4.81 8.63 9.23
C VAL A 91 4.72 9.28 7.85
N ILE A 92 4.10 10.45 7.72
CA ILE A 92 4.07 11.19 6.46
C ILE A 92 5.48 11.56 6.02
N LYS A 93 6.34 12.00 6.95
CA LYS A 93 7.76 12.29 6.64
C LYS A 93 8.50 11.07 6.10
N ALA A 94 8.31 9.89 6.70
CA ALA A 94 8.89 8.64 6.21
C ALA A 94 8.36 8.27 4.82
N VAL A 95 7.07 8.47 4.57
CA VAL A 95 6.43 8.17 3.28
C VAL A 95 6.90 9.12 2.17
N VAL A 96 7.13 10.40 2.46
CA VAL A 96 7.75 11.34 1.53
C VAL A 96 9.15 10.86 1.14
N GLU A 97 9.96 10.48 2.13
CA GLU A 97 11.30 9.94 1.88
C GLU A 97 11.25 8.62 1.09
N ARG A 98 10.30 7.73 1.42
CA ARG A 98 10.04 6.50 0.67
C ARG A 98 9.75 6.78 -0.80
N GLY A 99 8.83 7.69 -1.07
CA GLY A 99 8.45 8.05 -2.43
C GLY A 99 9.60 8.62 -3.25
N ARG A 100 10.38 9.53 -2.65
CA ARG A 100 11.59 10.11 -3.25
C ARG A 100 12.65 9.04 -3.52
N ALA A 101 12.96 8.22 -2.53
CA ALA A 101 13.95 7.15 -2.66
C ALA A 101 13.57 6.13 -3.75
N MET A 102 12.29 5.75 -3.83
CA MET A 102 11.79 4.85 -4.87
C MET A 102 11.86 5.45 -6.27
N ALA A 103 11.57 6.76 -6.41
CA ALA A 103 11.64 7.45 -7.69
C ALA A 103 13.08 7.55 -8.23
N GLU A 104 14.06 7.63 -7.33
CA GLU A 104 15.47 7.80 -7.66
C GLU A 104 16.25 6.48 -7.73
N ALA A 105 15.68 5.36 -7.25
CA ALA A 105 16.39 4.08 -7.12
C ALA A 105 16.78 3.44 -8.45
N ILE A 106 16.00 3.67 -9.49
CA ILE A 106 16.20 3.05 -10.80
C ILE A 106 16.02 4.12 -11.88
N PRO A 107 16.88 4.16 -12.91
CA PRO A 107 16.71 5.08 -14.03
C PRO A 107 15.34 4.93 -14.70
N ALA A 108 14.68 6.05 -14.99
CA ALA A 108 13.38 6.05 -15.63
C ALA A 108 13.38 5.29 -16.96
N GLY A 109 12.33 4.50 -17.22
CA GLY A 109 12.17 3.74 -18.45
C GLY A 109 13.01 2.46 -18.56
N THR A 110 13.81 2.09 -17.54
CA THR A 110 14.61 0.86 -17.57
C THR A 110 13.94 -0.33 -16.91
N SER A 111 12.88 -0.10 -16.15
CA SER A 111 12.15 -1.13 -15.41
C SER A 111 10.65 -0.83 -15.37
N SER A 112 9.84 -1.84 -15.07
CA SER A 112 8.38 -1.72 -14.98
C SER A 112 7.78 -2.85 -14.14
N MET A 113 6.44 -2.94 -14.15
CA MET A 113 5.65 -4.01 -13.53
C MET A 113 4.57 -4.51 -14.49
N SER A 114 4.15 -5.76 -14.31
CA SER A 114 3.04 -6.35 -15.06
C SER A 114 2.15 -7.20 -14.15
N ALA A 115 0.84 -7.10 -14.33
CA ALA A 115 -0.11 -7.95 -13.64
C ALA A 115 -0.33 -9.25 -14.43
N VAL A 116 -0.07 -10.38 -13.79
CA VAL A 116 -0.31 -11.74 -14.31
C VAL A 116 -1.64 -12.23 -13.79
N LEU A 117 -2.54 -12.61 -14.68
CA LEU A 117 -3.88 -13.07 -14.36
C LEU A 117 -4.08 -14.52 -14.78
N GLY A 118 -4.72 -15.32 -13.91
CA GLY A 118 -5.16 -16.67 -14.22
C GLY A 118 -4.15 -17.78 -13.92
N LEU A 119 -3.02 -17.42 -13.29
CA LEU A 119 -2.06 -18.36 -12.71
C LEU A 119 -2.01 -18.16 -11.19
N ASP A 120 -1.79 -19.24 -10.46
CA ASP A 120 -1.47 -19.15 -9.04
C ASP A 120 -0.01 -18.69 -8.83
N ALA A 121 0.32 -18.32 -7.58
CA ALA A 121 1.63 -17.81 -7.24
C ALA A 121 2.76 -18.80 -7.54
N GLN A 122 2.54 -20.09 -7.30
CA GLN A 122 3.55 -21.14 -7.52
C GLN A 122 3.86 -21.31 -9.02
N ALA A 123 2.83 -21.29 -9.86
CA ALA A 123 3.00 -21.34 -11.32
C ALA A 123 3.75 -20.10 -11.85
N VAL A 124 3.45 -18.92 -11.29
CA VAL A 124 4.19 -17.69 -11.63
C VAL A 124 5.65 -17.80 -11.20
N GLU A 125 5.94 -18.20 -9.97
CA GLU A 125 7.31 -18.39 -9.48
C GLU A 125 8.09 -19.41 -10.32
N PHE A 126 7.47 -20.52 -10.70
CA PHE A 126 8.06 -21.53 -11.56
C PHE A 126 8.38 -20.97 -12.96
N ALA A 127 7.47 -20.21 -13.56
CA ALA A 127 7.68 -19.57 -14.86
C ALA A 127 8.82 -18.53 -14.82
N LEU A 128 9.02 -17.88 -13.68
CA LEU A 128 10.12 -16.91 -13.49
C LEU A 128 11.47 -17.57 -13.17
N ALA A 129 11.48 -18.85 -12.82
CA ALA A 129 12.72 -19.54 -12.44
C ALA A 129 13.77 -19.47 -13.55
N GLY A 130 14.98 -18.99 -13.21
CA GLY A 130 16.08 -18.80 -14.15
C GLY A 130 15.94 -17.62 -15.11
N ILE A 131 14.94 -16.74 -14.93
CA ILE A 131 14.91 -15.43 -15.57
C ILE A 131 15.66 -14.45 -14.66
N ASN A 132 16.67 -13.80 -15.21
CA ASN A 132 17.34 -12.71 -14.52
C ASN A 132 16.47 -11.45 -14.58
N ASP A 133 16.54 -10.64 -13.55
CA ASP A 133 15.93 -9.30 -13.47
C ASP A 133 14.39 -9.26 -13.63
N ALA A 134 13.70 -10.34 -13.23
CA ALA A 134 12.25 -10.36 -13.08
C ALA A 134 11.85 -11.15 -11.81
N TRP A 135 11.00 -10.56 -10.98
CA TRP A 135 10.60 -11.12 -9.68
C TRP A 135 9.10 -10.96 -9.44
N PRO A 136 8.50 -11.83 -8.62
CA PRO A 136 7.20 -11.52 -8.02
C PRO A 136 7.31 -10.25 -7.16
N ALA A 137 6.35 -9.36 -7.29
CA ALA A 137 6.29 -8.09 -6.55
C ALA A 137 5.06 -7.98 -5.64
N ASN A 138 3.90 -8.53 -6.07
CA ASN A 138 2.70 -8.55 -5.24
C ASN A 138 1.94 -9.86 -5.45
N TYR A 139 1.65 -10.58 -4.39
CA TYR A 139 0.70 -11.68 -4.36
C TYR A 139 -0.67 -11.14 -3.96
N ASN A 140 -1.47 -10.71 -4.94
CA ASN A 140 -2.69 -9.96 -4.71
C ASN A 140 -3.89 -10.84 -4.41
N THR A 141 -4.11 -11.88 -5.23
CA THR A 141 -5.20 -12.86 -5.06
C THR A 141 -4.69 -14.26 -5.44
N PRO A 142 -5.44 -15.33 -5.19
CA PRO A 142 -5.05 -16.67 -5.64
C PRO A 142 -4.75 -16.78 -7.13
N THR A 143 -5.33 -15.87 -7.96
CA THR A 143 -5.16 -15.89 -9.42
C THR A 143 -4.55 -14.62 -10.01
N GLN A 144 -4.04 -13.73 -9.16
CA GLN A 144 -3.40 -12.48 -9.58
C GLN A 144 -2.07 -12.26 -8.85
N THR A 145 -0.98 -12.31 -9.58
CA THR A 145 0.36 -11.91 -9.12
C THR A 145 0.89 -10.76 -9.98
N VAL A 146 1.45 -9.74 -9.35
CA VAL A 146 2.21 -8.70 -10.06
C VAL A 146 3.67 -9.11 -10.07
N ILE A 147 4.29 -9.04 -11.25
CA ILE A 147 5.74 -9.20 -11.44
C ILE A 147 6.37 -7.85 -11.74
N ALA A 148 7.63 -7.70 -11.38
CA ALA A 148 8.39 -6.48 -11.64
C ALA A 148 9.85 -6.81 -12.00
N GLY A 149 10.48 -5.93 -12.78
CA GLY A 149 11.85 -6.19 -13.22
C GLY A 149 12.33 -5.20 -14.28
N SER A 150 13.49 -5.49 -14.88
CA SER A 150 13.95 -4.78 -16.06
C SER A 150 13.00 -5.01 -17.24
N ILE A 151 13.01 -4.13 -18.22
CA ILE A 151 12.15 -4.28 -19.41
C ILE A 151 12.43 -5.62 -20.09
N SER A 152 13.70 -5.99 -20.30
CA SER A 152 14.07 -7.27 -20.91
C SER A 152 13.69 -8.48 -20.06
N GLY A 153 13.83 -8.37 -18.73
CA GLY A 153 13.38 -9.42 -17.79
C GLY A 153 11.89 -9.65 -17.87
N LEU A 154 11.08 -8.56 -17.93
CA LEU A 154 9.63 -8.64 -18.06
C LEU A 154 9.18 -9.19 -19.42
N GLU A 155 9.89 -8.88 -20.51
CA GLU A 155 9.60 -9.45 -21.83
C GLU A 155 9.82 -10.97 -21.83
N ALA A 156 10.96 -11.44 -21.29
CA ALA A 156 11.26 -12.86 -21.15
C ALA A 156 10.24 -13.56 -20.24
N ALA A 157 9.88 -12.92 -19.10
CA ALA A 157 8.88 -13.43 -18.16
C ALA A 157 7.50 -13.54 -18.82
N THR A 158 7.08 -12.51 -19.57
CA THR A 158 5.77 -12.50 -20.25
C THR A 158 5.61 -13.69 -21.17
N LYS A 159 6.64 -14.01 -21.97
CA LYS A 159 6.60 -15.16 -22.87
C LYS A 159 6.40 -16.47 -22.11
N ARG A 160 7.21 -16.73 -21.07
CA ARG A 160 7.08 -17.97 -20.27
C ARG A 160 5.75 -18.06 -19.51
N LEU A 161 5.24 -16.95 -19.01
CA LEU A 161 3.95 -16.91 -18.33
C LEU A 161 2.79 -17.21 -19.28
N GLN A 162 2.86 -16.75 -20.53
CA GLN A 162 1.88 -17.10 -21.57
C GLN A 162 1.97 -18.60 -21.93
N GLU A 163 3.18 -19.14 -22.08
CA GLU A 163 3.41 -20.58 -22.30
C GLU A 163 2.91 -21.43 -21.11
N ALA A 164 3.00 -20.91 -19.88
CA ALA A 164 2.47 -21.54 -18.67
C ALA A 164 0.93 -21.42 -18.53
N GLY A 165 0.24 -20.73 -19.45
CA GLY A 165 -1.22 -20.64 -19.47
C GLY A 165 -1.79 -19.40 -18.77
N ALA A 166 -0.99 -18.33 -18.56
CA ALA A 166 -1.52 -17.06 -18.06
C ALA A 166 -2.63 -16.54 -18.99
N LYS A 167 -3.79 -16.23 -18.43
CA LYS A 167 -4.91 -15.65 -19.19
C LYS A 167 -4.56 -14.30 -19.77
N ARG A 168 -3.83 -13.49 -19.02
CA ARG A 168 -3.34 -12.18 -19.44
C ARG A 168 -2.09 -11.80 -18.65
N VAL A 169 -1.17 -11.10 -19.28
CA VAL A 169 -0.06 -10.35 -18.67
C VAL A 169 -0.22 -8.91 -19.10
N ILE A 170 -0.53 -8.02 -18.15
CA ILE A 170 -0.92 -6.63 -18.42
C ILE A 170 0.15 -5.70 -17.87
N PRO A 171 0.86 -4.94 -18.72
CA PRO A 171 1.78 -3.91 -18.26
C PRO A 171 1.06 -2.88 -17.39
N LEU A 172 1.70 -2.48 -16.29
CA LEU A 172 1.19 -1.46 -15.38
C LEU A 172 1.85 -0.11 -15.70
N ASN A 173 1.08 0.96 -15.61
CA ASN A 173 1.60 2.31 -15.78
C ASN A 173 2.26 2.81 -14.48
N VAL A 174 3.46 2.31 -14.22
CA VAL A 174 4.27 2.64 -13.05
C VAL A 174 5.71 2.93 -13.46
N SER A 175 6.43 3.71 -12.65
CA SER A 175 7.74 4.25 -12.99
C SER A 175 8.93 3.35 -12.62
N GLY A 176 8.70 2.15 -12.06
CA GLY A 176 9.83 1.32 -11.62
C GLY A 176 9.42 -0.08 -11.18
N ALA A 177 10.42 -0.95 -10.98
CA ALA A 177 10.29 -2.32 -10.48
C ALA A 177 10.21 -2.35 -8.95
N PHE A 178 9.08 -1.89 -8.41
CA PHE A 178 8.85 -1.83 -6.97
C PHE A 178 8.73 -3.22 -6.35
N HIS A 179 9.06 -3.34 -5.06
CA HIS A 179 8.98 -4.58 -4.29
C HIS A 179 9.88 -5.70 -4.82
N THR A 180 11.03 -5.34 -5.38
CA THR A 180 12.07 -6.24 -5.88
C THR A 180 13.43 -5.92 -5.26
N PRO A 181 14.45 -6.80 -5.41
CA PRO A 181 15.80 -6.49 -4.97
C PRO A 181 16.40 -5.21 -5.56
N LEU A 182 15.90 -4.74 -6.71
CA LEU A 182 16.31 -3.47 -7.33
C LEU A 182 15.99 -2.25 -6.45
N MET A 183 15.09 -2.38 -5.47
CA MET A 183 14.77 -1.32 -4.50
C MET A 183 15.73 -1.29 -3.30
N ALA A 184 16.79 -2.10 -3.26
CA ALA A 184 17.73 -2.12 -2.12
C ALA A 184 18.31 -0.73 -1.77
N PRO A 185 18.75 0.11 -2.73
CA PRO A 185 19.25 1.46 -2.39
C PRO A 185 18.19 2.36 -1.77
N ALA A 186 16.92 2.26 -2.25
CA ALA A 186 15.80 2.99 -1.68
C ALA A 186 15.47 2.50 -0.27
N ALA A 187 15.55 1.19 -0.03
CA ALA A 187 15.28 0.58 1.27
C ALA A 187 16.30 1.04 2.33
N GLU A 188 17.59 1.08 1.99
CA GLU A 188 18.65 1.59 2.87
C GLU A 188 18.46 3.07 3.23
N ARG A 189 18.07 3.88 2.24
CA ARG A 189 17.76 5.29 2.47
C ARG A 189 16.52 5.47 3.35
N LEU A 190 15.47 4.72 3.08
CA LEU A 190 14.24 4.71 3.87
C LEU A 190 14.52 4.27 5.32
N ARG A 191 15.38 3.26 5.56
CA ARG A 191 15.72 2.78 6.88
C ARG A 191 16.23 3.91 7.79
N LYS A 192 17.06 4.81 7.28
CA LYS A 192 17.57 5.96 8.02
C LYS A 192 16.47 6.92 8.46
N ALA A 193 15.38 7.03 7.69
CA ALA A 193 14.22 7.85 8.07
C ALA A 193 13.35 7.11 9.11
N LEU A 194 13.15 5.80 8.95
CA LEU A 194 12.36 4.98 9.88
C LEU A 194 13.00 4.88 11.27
N ASP A 195 14.33 4.81 11.37
CA ASP A 195 15.07 4.73 12.64
C ASP A 195 14.97 6.03 13.48
N ARG A 196 14.51 7.14 12.89
CA ARG A 196 14.30 8.41 13.59
C ARG A 196 12.89 8.58 14.16
N ILE A 197 12.03 7.60 13.95
CA ILE A 197 10.63 7.61 14.36
C ILE A 197 10.49 6.77 15.62
N GLU A 198 9.73 7.27 16.58
CA GLU A 198 9.27 6.49 17.71
C GLU A 198 8.14 5.57 17.26
N TRP A 199 8.43 4.28 17.19
CA TRP A 199 7.47 3.25 16.89
C TRP A 199 6.99 2.58 18.18
N ARG A 200 5.69 2.38 18.29
CA ARG A 200 5.05 1.70 19.41
C ARG A 200 4.46 0.38 18.96
N ARG A 201 4.19 -0.49 19.89
CA ARG A 201 3.40 -1.70 19.61
C ARG A 201 2.01 -1.26 19.16
N PRO A 202 1.50 -1.78 18.00
CA PRO A 202 0.13 -1.53 17.56
C PRO A 202 -0.89 -1.93 18.63
N ILE A 203 -1.90 -1.10 18.89
CA ILE A 203 -2.96 -1.41 19.87
C ILE A 203 -4.04 -2.34 19.31
N ILE A 204 -4.11 -2.48 17.99
CA ILE A 204 -4.91 -3.45 17.24
C ILE A 204 -3.99 -4.26 16.34
N THR A 205 -4.46 -5.40 15.84
CA THR A 205 -3.68 -6.18 14.89
C THR A 205 -3.45 -5.42 13.59
N VAL A 206 -2.18 -5.29 13.17
CA VAL A 206 -1.78 -4.76 11.85
C VAL A 206 -1.01 -5.83 11.10
N MET A 207 -1.48 -6.20 9.90
CA MET A 207 -0.82 -7.21 9.08
C MET A 207 0.36 -6.61 8.32
N ALA A 208 1.53 -7.24 8.40
CA ALA A 208 2.73 -6.85 7.67
C ALA A 208 2.78 -7.46 6.27
N ASN A 209 2.94 -6.64 5.25
CA ASN A 209 3.02 -7.11 3.84
C ASN A 209 4.18 -8.04 3.58
N LEU A 210 5.31 -7.84 4.27
CA LEU A 210 6.51 -8.66 4.16
C LEU A 210 6.26 -10.13 4.49
N THR A 211 5.47 -10.39 5.55
CA THR A 211 5.31 -11.73 6.12
C THR A 211 3.91 -12.31 5.95
N GLY A 212 2.90 -11.48 5.68
CA GLY A 212 1.48 -11.86 5.78
C GLY A 212 1.03 -12.17 7.20
N ARG A 213 1.78 -11.72 8.22
CA ARG A 213 1.52 -11.96 9.66
C ARG A 213 1.46 -10.63 10.42
N PRO A 214 0.89 -10.60 11.63
CA PRO A 214 0.84 -9.38 12.44
C PRO A 214 2.22 -8.78 12.74
N HIS A 215 2.30 -7.44 12.77
CA HIS A 215 3.37 -6.75 13.47
C HIS A 215 3.28 -7.05 14.97
N VAL A 216 4.41 -7.33 15.62
CA VAL A 216 4.44 -7.77 17.03
C VAL A 216 4.94 -6.66 17.93
N ASP A 217 6.11 -6.09 17.62
CA ASP A 217 6.84 -5.14 18.46
C ASP A 217 7.19 -3.89 17.66
N GLY A 218 7.07 -2.71 18.31
CA GLY A 218 7.42 -1.42 17.73
C GLY A 218 8.85 -1.38 17.19
N ASP A 219 9.80 -1.91 17.95
CA ASP A 219 11.23 -1.91 17.59
C ASP A 219 11.55 -2.67 16.30
N ARG A 220 10.67 -3.59 15.88
CA ARG A 220 10.83 -4.35 14.63
C ARG A 220 10.22 -3.69 13.41
N ILE A 221 9.32 -2.74 13.61
CA ILE A 221 8.62 -2.07 12.50
C ILE A 221 9.59 -1.44 11.51
N PRO A 222 10.63 -0.68 11.89
CA PRO A 222 11.59 -0.09 10.95
C PRO A 222 12.22 -1.12 10.01
N HIS A 223 12.63 -2.26 10.56
CA HIS A 223 13.23 -3.33 9.76
C HIS A 223 12.20 -3.99 8.81
N VAL A 224 11.00 -4.27 9.30
CA VAL A 224 9.94 -4.87 8.48
C VAL A 224 9.55 -3.96 7.32
N MET A 225 9.43 -2.64 7.57
CA MET A 225 9.06 -1.65 6.55
C MET A 225 10.20 -1.38 5.55
N GLU A 226 11.47 -1.45 5.99
CA GLU A 226 12.62 -1.46 5.09
C GLU A 226 12.57 -2.66 4.14
N MET A 227 12.44 -3.86 4.70
CA MET A 227 12.38 -5.10 3.94
C MET A 227 11.17 -5.20 3.03
N GLN A 228 10.01 -4.64 3.43
CA GLN A 228 8.80 -4.54 2.61
C GLN A 228 9.08 -3.87 1.26
N LEU A 229 9.94 -2.84 1.24
CA LEU A 229 10.21 -2.06 0.02
C LEU A 229 10.90 -2.87 -1.08
N ARG A 230 11.73 -3.84 -0.70
CA ARG A 230 12.51 -4.69 -1.61
C ARG A 230 12.07 -6.15 -1.66
N SER A 231 10.90 -6.45 -1.12
CA SER A 231 10.32 -7.80 -1.06
C SER A 231 8.88 -7.79 -1.54
N PRO A 232 8.35 -8.93 -1.99
CA PRO A 232 6.97 -9.03 -2.44
C PRO A 232 5.95 -8.67 -1.37
N VAL A 233 4.92 -7.94 -1.75
CA VAL A 233 3.74 -7.69 -0.93
C VAL A 233 2.89 -8.96 -0.88
N ARG A 234 2.72 -9.55 0.30
CA ARG A 234 1.92 -10.76 0.53
C ARG A 234 0.47 -10.40 0.88
N TRP A 235 -0.20 -9.68 -0.03
CA TRP A 235 -1.53 -9.14 0.24
C TRP A 235 -2.57 -10.22 0.51
N ALA A 236 -2.59 -11.28 -0.29
CA ALA A 236 -3.51 -12.40 -0.07
C ALA A 236 -3.33 -13.03 1.33
N ALA A 237 -2.09 -13.20 1.79
CA ALA A 237 -1.81 -13.70 3.13
C ALA A 237 -2.24 -12.70 4.24
N CYS A 238 -2.09 -11.39 4.01
CA CYS A 238 -2.59 -10.38 4.95
C CYS A 238 -4.11 -10.49 5.13
N VAL A 239 -4.86 -10.57 4.03
CA VAL A 239 -6.33 -10.69 4.10
C VAL A 239 -6.74 -12.03 4.72
N GLN A 240 -6.08 -13.13 4.34
CA GLN A 240 -6.35 -14.43 4.94
C GLN A 240 -6.13 -14.42 6.45
N GLY A 241 -5.04 -13.81 6.93
CA GLY A 241 -4.79 -13.66 8.37
C GLY A 241 -5.85 -12.83 9.10
N LEU A 242 -6.45 -11.82 8.44
CA LEU A 242 -7.57 -11.06 9.01
C LEU A 242 -8.85 -11.91 9.08
N VAL A 243 -9.12 -12.72 8.05
CA VAL A 243 -10.25 -13.66 8.06
C VAL A 243 -10.09 -14.71 9.18
N GLU A 244 -8.89 -15.24 9.37
CA GLU A 244 -8.57 -16.18 10.47
C GLU A 244 -8.74 -15.55 11.86
N LEU A 245 -8.60 -14.24 11.98
CA LEU A 245 -8.90 -13.47 13.20
C LEU A 245 -10.41 -13.22 13.40
N GLY A 246 -11.27 -13.67 12.48
CA GLY A 246 -12.71 -13.50 12.54
C GLY A 246 -13.23 -12.22 11.88
N CYS A 247 -12.40 -11.50 11.13
CA CYS A 247 -12.88 -10.33 10.39
C CYS A 247 -13.79 -10.78 9.22
N ASP A 248 -15.03 -10.33 9.21
CA ASP A 248 -16.06 -10.60 8.20
C ASP A 248 -16.51 -9.35 7.43
N THR A 249 -16.12 -8.18 7.92
CA THR A 249 -16.45 -6.90 7.33
C THR A 249 -15.18 -6.08 7.12
N PHE A 250 -14.94 -5.65 5.88
CA PHE A 250 -13.75 -4.92 5.45
C PHE A 250 -14.16 -3.56 4.89
N VAL A 251 -13.48 -2.51 5.34
CA VAL A 251 -13.68 -1.15 4.86
C VAL A 251 -12.38 -0.64 4.24
N GLU A 252 -12.36 -0.49 2.93
CA GLU A 252 -11.25 0.15 2.22
C GLU A 252 -11.34 1.65 2.37
N VAL A 253 -10.29 2.26 2.93
CA VAL A 253 -10.16 3.69 3.15
C VAL A 253 -9.20 4.27 2.12
N GLY A 254 -9.68 5.12 1.22
CA GLY A 254 -8.86 5.70 0.17
C GLY A 254 -9.64 6.11 -1.10
N PRO A 255 -8.95 6.65 -2.12
CA PRO A 255 -9.61 7.29 -3.26
C PRO A 255 -10.21 6.31 -4.29
N LYS A 256 -9.92 5.01 -4.16
CA LYS A 256 -10.32 3.97 -5.11
C LYS A 256 -10.93 2.77 -4.38
N ARG A 257 -11.40 1.81 -5.15
CA ARG A 257 -11.99 0.54 -4.66
C ARG A 257 -11.17 -0.67 -5.14
N ALA A 258 -9.84 -0.52 -5.18
CA ALA A 258 -8.96 -1.54 -5.75
C ALA A 258 -8.88 -2.78 -4.85
N LEU A 259 -8.77 -2.57 -3.54
CA LEU A 259 -8.69 -3.66 -2.56
C LEU A 259 -10.06 -4.32 -2.38
N THR A 260 -11.13 -3.53 -2.32
CA THR A 260 -12.52 -4.03 -2.29
C THR A 260 -12.80 -4.95 -3.48
N GLY A 261 -12.26 -4.64 -4.66
CA GLY A 261 -12.40 -5.48 -5.85
C GLY A 261 -11.77 -6.86 -5.72
N MET A 262 -10.69 -6.99 -4.94
CA MET A 262 -9.98 -8.26 -4.70
C MET A 262 -10.70 -9.15 -3.66
N MET A 263 -11.53 -8.57 -2.79
CA MET A 263 -12.16 -9.28 -1.68
C MET A 263 -13.06 -10.43 -2.14
N ARG A 264 -13.61 -10.35 -3.35
CA ARG A 264 -14.42 -11.43 -3.93
C ARG A 264 -13.66 -12.76 -4.05
N GLU A 265 -12.35 -12.69 -4.30
CA GLU A 265 -11.49 -13.89 -4.35
C GLU A 265 -10.82 -14.16 -3.00
N LEU A 266 -10.49 -13.13 -2.23
CA LEU A 266 -9.72 -13.25 -0.99
C LEU A 266 -10.57 -13.68 0.21
N ALA A 267 -11.81 -13.18 0.30
CA ALA A 267 -12.73 -13.46 1.39
C ALA A 267 -14.17 -13.59 0.85
N PRO A 268 -14.48 -14.67 0.13
CA PRO A 268 -15.84 -14.91 -0.40
C PRO A 268 -16.85 -14.95 0.75
N GLY A 269 -17.85 -14.08 0.70
CA GLY A 269 -18.85 -13.96 1.75
C GLY A 269 -18.60 -12.88 2.78
N ALA A 270 -17.40 -12.32 2.86
CA ALA A 270 -17.14 -11.13 3.67
C ALA A 270 -17.78 -9.88 3.05
N LYS A 271 -18.21 -8.97 3.90
CA LYS A 271 -18.70 -7.67 3.47
C LYS A 271 -17.52 -6.77 3.15
N ALA A 272 -17.49 -6.21 1.95
CA ALA A 272 -16.41 -5.32 1.50
C ALA A 272 -17.01 -3.97 1.08
N LEU A 273 -16.65 -2.92 1.80
CA LEU A 273 -17.11 -1.55 1.64
C LEU A 273 -15.92 -0.66 1.31
N ALA A 274 -16.17 0.54 0.78
CA ALA A 274 -15.13 1.51 0.51
C ALA A 274 -15.58 2.91 0.92
N VAL A 275 -14.70 3.64 1.59
CA VAL A 275 -14.87 5.03 2.01
C VAL A 275 -13.81 5.87 1.31
N SER A 276 -14.27 6.75 0.43
CA SER A 276 -13.40 7.65 -0.34
C SER A 276 -13.64 9.13 -0.06
N THR A 277 -14.69 9.45 0.68
CA THR A 277 -15.08 10.83 1.04
C THR A 277 -15.64 10.88 2.46
N PRO A 278 -15.61 12.04 3.14
CA PRO A 278 -16.29 12.20 4.43
C PRO A 278 -17.78 11.87 4.37
N ALA A 279 -18.46 12.22 3.28
CA ALA A 279 -19.88 11.93 3.10
C ALA A 279 -20.18 10.41 3.11
N ALA A 280 -19.29 9.60 2.53
CA ALA A 280 -19.45 8.13 2.52
C ALA A 280 -19.37 7.50 3.94
N ILE A 281 -18.85 8.20 4.94
CA ILE A 281 -18.82 7.73 6.33
C ILE A 281 -20.23 7.65 6.91
N ALA A 282 -21.09 8.61 6.60
CA ALA A 282 -22.48 8.61 7.06
C ALA A 282 -23.26 7.39 6.55
N ASP A 283 -22.95 6.95 5.33
CA ASP A 283 -23.59 5.78 4.70
C ASP A 283 -23.19 4.46 5.37
N LEU A 284 -22.05 4.42 6.07
CA LEU A 284 -21.60 3.21 6.79
C LEU A 284 -22.47 2.91 8.02
N ALA A 285 -23.03 3.92 8.69
CA ALA A 285 -23.76 3.75 9.94
C ALA A 285 -24.98 2.80 9.83
N GLY A 286 -25.54 2.65 8.63
CA GLY A 286 -26.61 1.67 8.35
C GLY A 286 -26.10 0.33 7.78
N LEU A 287 -24.82 0.20 7.53
CA LEU A 287 -24.22 -0.96 6.85
C LEU A 287 -23.34 -1.80 7.79
N ILE A 288 -22.83 -1.23 8.86
CA ILE A 288 -22.02 -1.93 9.87
C ILE A 288 -22.82 -1.87 11.19
N GLN A 289 -23.37 -3.01 11.61
CA GLN A 289 -24.03 -3.18 12.92
C GLN A 289 -23.12 -3.96 13.83
#